data_762f5bd901d42e7df08b5eccee4d3976
#
_entry.id   762f5bd901d42e7df08b5eccee4d3976
#
_cell.length_a   1.000
_cell.length_b   1.000
_cell.length_c   1.000
_cell.angle_alpha   90.00
_cell.angle_beta   90.00
_cell.angle_gamma   90.00
#
_symmetry.space_group_name_H-M   'P 1'
#
loop_
_entity.id
_entity.type
_entity.pdbx_description
1 polymer ?
#
loop_
_entity_poly.entity_id
_entity_poly.type
_entity_poly.pdbx_seq_one_letter_code
_entity_poly.pdbx_strand_id
1 'polypeptide(L)'
;MQAILKFIAAVLALLMSLGLPAQDLPAKFDPQRNAAADLATATAAAKAQHKRVLVDVGGEWCPWCHILDRFVAANADVKKIVDENYVWLRLNWSPQNRNEAVLSRWPRVKGYPHLFVLDGDGRLVHSQDTGQLEAGKDYDKDKVLAFLRQQRGP
;
A
#
# COMPACT_ATOMS: atom_id res chain seq x y z
N MET A 1 -0.87 14.10 50.20
CA MET A 1 -1.92 13.82 49.22
C MET A 1 -1.59 14.28 47.80
N GLN A 2 -1.09 15.49 47.60
CA GLN A 2 -0.74 15.99 46.22
C GLN A 2 0.38 15.23 45.50
N ALA A 3 1.36 14.69 46.22
CA ALA A 3 2.47 13.94 45.60
C ALA A 3 2.00 12.57 45.08
N ILE A 4 1.10 11.90 45.79
CA ILE A 4 0.55 10.58 45.39
C ILE A 4 -0.33 10.73 44.15
N LEU A 5 -1.11 11.81 44.06
CA LEU A 5 -1.96 12.09 42.89
C LEU A 5 -1.16 12.34 41.63
N LYS A 6 0.00 13.01 41.73
CA LYS A 6 0.92 13.25 40.60
C LYS A 6 1.60 11.97 40.11
N PHE A 7 1.93 11.05 41.02
CA PHE A 7 2.48 9.73 40.64
C PHE A 7 1.47 8.84 39.93
N ILE A 8 0.21 8.82 40.36
CA ILE A 8 -0.86 8.05 39.72
C ILE A 8 -1.17 8.58 38.34
N ALA A 9 -1.17 9.92 38.12
CA ALA A 9 -1.38 10.52 36.81
C ALA A 9 -0.23 10.22 35.84
N ALA A 10 1.01 10.18 36.32
CA ALA A 10 2.18 9.85 35.48
C ALA A 10 2.19 8.36 35.08
N VAL A 11 1.79 7.47 35.94
CA VAL A 11 1.70 6.02 35.64
C VAL A 11 0.54 5.72 34.68
N LEU A 12 -0.61 6.42 34.83
CA LEU A 12 -1.72 6.27 33.87
C LEU A 12 -1.38 6.78 32.47
N ALA A 13 -0.58 7.85 32.35
CA ALA A 13 -0.13 8.38 31.05
C ALA A 13 0.87 7.43 30.36
N LEU A 14 1.65 6.65 31.11
CA LEU A 14 2.62 5.69 30.56
C LEU A 14 1.94 4.40 30.06
N LEU A 15 0.75 4.07 30.54
CA LEU A 15 -0.01 2.87 30.14
C LEU A 15 -0.83 3.07 28.84
N MET A 16 -1.00 4.29 28.38
CA MET A 16 -1.72 4.58 27.11
C MET A 16 -0.87 4.43 25.84
N SER A 17 0.40 4.12 25.95
CA SER A 17 1.28 3.88 24.81
C SER A 17 1.51 2.39 24.48
N LEU A 18 0.64 1.49 24.94
CA LEU A 18 0.55 0.16 24.36
C LEU A 18 -0.11 0.27 22.99
N GLY A 19 0.69 0.67 21.99
CA GLY A 19 0.29 0.64 20.59
C GLY A 19 -0.23 -0.75 20.27
N LEU A 20 -1.45 -0.83 19.71
CA LEU A 20 -1.93 -2.06 19.08
C LEU A 20 -0.80 -2.59 18.18
N PRO A 21 -0.53 -3.91 18.20
CA PRO A 21 0.47 -4.47 17.30
C PRO A 21 0.10 -4.03 15.89
N ALA A 22 1.04 -3.39 15.19
CA ALA A 22 0.87 -3.06 13.78
C ALA A 22 0.56 -4.37 13.06
N GLN A 23 -0.66 -4.49 12.50
CA GLN A 23 -0.98 -5.66 11.67
C GLN A 23 -0.05 -5.61 10.46
N ASP A 24 0.69 -6.69 10.24
CA ASP A 24 1.54 -6.79 9.06
C ASP A 24 0.69 -6.72 7.80
N LEU A 25 1.12 -5.88 6.86
CA LEU A 25 0.51 -5.83 5.55
C LEU A 25 0.74 -7.16 4.80
N PRO A 26 -0.18 -7.57 3.93
CA PRO A 26 -0.05 -8.83 3.23
C PRO A 26 1.19 -8.85 2.31
N ALA A 27 2.03 -9.88 2.46
CA ALA A 27 3.20 -10.10 1.61
C ALA A 27 2.82 -10.61 0.21
N LYS A 28 1.59 -11.11 0.03
CA LYS A 28 1.03 -11.62 -1.22
C LYS A 28 -0.46 -11.30 -1.31
N PHE A 29 -1.07 -11.53 -2.47
CA PHE A 29 -2.51 -11.37 -2.63
C PHE A 29 -3.26 -12.48 -1.89
N ASP A 30 -4.02 -12.13 -0.86
CA ASP A 30 -4.73 -13.07 -0.02
C ASP A 30 -6.24 -12.77 0.00
N PRO A 31 -7.08 -13.68 -0.55
CA PRO A 31 -8.52 -13.49 -0.60
C PRO A 31 -9.21 -13.53 0.77
N GLN A 32 -8.52 -13.99 1.82
CA GLN A 32 -9.07 -14.04 3.18
C GLN A 32 -8.83 -12.74 3.98
N ARG A 33 -8.02 -11.83 3.45
CA ARG A 33 -7.71 -10.54 4.11
C ARG A 33 -8.87 -9.57 4.01
N ASN A 34 -9.00 -8.74 5.04
CA ASN A 34 -9.94 -7.61 5.05
C ASN A 34 -9.25 -6.39 4.41
N ALA A 35 -9.58 -6.11 3.16
CA ALA A 35 -8.97 -5.02 2.40
C ALA A 35 -9.19 -3.64 3.05
N ALA A 36 -10.31 -3.40 3.73
CA ALA A 36 -10.55 -2.13 4.39
C ALA A 36 -9.64 -1.95 5.62
N ALA A 37 -9.42 -3.02 6.38
CA ALA A 37 -8.50 -3.01 7.53
C ALA A 37 -7.04 -2.85 7.06
N ASP A 38 -6.63 -3.57 6.01
CA ASP A 38 -5.29 -3.46 5.43
C ASP A 38 -5.04 -2.06 4.87
N LEU A 39 -6.04 -1.46 4.21
CA LEU A 39 -5.96 -0.10 3.69
C LEU A 39 -5.80 0.92 4.81
N ALA A 40 -6.55 0.78 5.91
CA ALA A 40 -6.42 1.64 7.08
C ALA A 40 -5.01 1.54 7.70
N THR A 41 -4.47 0.31 7.80
CA THR A 41 -3.10 0.05 8.30
C THR A 41 -2.05 0.68 7.39
N ALA A 42 -2.17 0.48 6.07
CA ALA A 42 -1.24 1.05 5.09
C ALA A 42 -1.26 2.58 5.10
N THR A 43 -2.45 3.18 5.18
CA THR A 43 -2.63 4.64 5.25
C THR A 43 -2.01 5.22 6.53
N ALA A 44 -2.24 4.60 7.69
CA ALA A 44 -1.64 5.03 8.95
C ALA A 44 -0.11 4.94 8.91
N ALA A 45 0.43 3.85 8.37
CA ALA A 45 1.88 3.68 8.19
C ALA A 45 2.46 4.71 7.23
N ALA A 46 1.81 4.97 6.10
CA ALA A 46 2.23 5.96 5.13
C ALA A 46 2.25 7.38 5.73
N LYS A 47 1.21 7.74 6.48
CA LYS A 47 1.13 9.03 7.18
C LYS A 47 2.27 9.19 8.18
N ALA A 48 2.52 8.18 9.01
CA ALA A 48 3.59 8.21 10.03
C ALA A 48 4.99 8.29 9.41
N GLN A 49 5.19 7.73 8.21
CA GLN A 49 6.47 7.70 7.50
C GLN A 49 6.61 8.81 6.45
N HIS A 50 5.64 9.71 6.31
CA HIS A 50 5.61 10.73 5.24
C HIS A 50 5.71 10.15 3.83
N LYS A 51 5.06 9.00 3.62
CA LYS A 51 4.99 8.28 2.34
C LYS A 51 3.59 8.33 1.75
N ARG A 52 3.45 7.83 0.52
CA ARG A 52 2.16 7.49 -0.09
C ARG A 52 1.87 6.00 0.04
N VAL A 53 0.61 5.61 -0.15
CA VAL A 53 0.26 4.20 -0.30
C VAL A 53 0.25 3.86 -1.78
N LEU A 54 0.95 2.79 -2.15
CA LEU A 54 0.87 2.17 -3.47
C LEU A 54 0.02 0.91 -3.34
N VAL A 55 -1.25 1.01 -3.73
CA VAL A 55 -2.17 -0.12 -3.71
C VAL A 55 -2.05 -0.88 -5.02
N ASP A 56 -1.54 -2.08 -4.93
CA ASP A 56 -1.40 -3.03 -6.04
C ASP A 56 -2.61 -3.98 -6.02
N VAL A 57 -3.52 -3.80 -6.98
CA VAL A 57 -4.74 -4.60 -7.10
C VAL A 57 -4.49 -5.74 -8.06
N GLY A 58 -4.65 -6.95 -7.58
CA GLY A 58 -4.42 -8.15 -8.38
C GLY A 58 -4.77 -9.43 -7.63
N GLY A 59 -4.11 -10.51 -7.96
CA GLY A 59 -4.33 -11.81 -7.32
C GLY A 59 -3.20 -12.80 -7.62
N GLU A 60 -3.10 -13.86 -6.83
CA GLU A 60 -2.12 -14.92 -7.06
C GLU A 60 -2.32 -15.65 -8.41
N TRP A 61 -3.52 -15.56 -8.99
CA TRP A 61 -3.85 -16.06 -10.32
C TRP A 61 -3.29 -15.20 -11.48
N CYS A 62 -2.77 -14.01 -11.19
CA CYS A 62 -2.45 -12.97 -12.17
C CYS A 62 -0.96 -13.05 -12.59
N PRO A 63 -0.62 -13.52 -13.80
CA PRO A 63 0.77 -13.61 -14.26
C PRO A 63 1.50 -12.27 -14.26
N TRP A 64 0.83 -11.19 -14.72
CA TRP A 64 1.43 -9.86 -14.77
C TRP A 64 1.68 -9.25 -13.39
N CYS A 65 0.91 -9.64 -12.37
CA CYS A 65 1.16 -9.26 -10.98
C CYS A 65 2.50 -9.84 -10.49
N HIS A 66 2.75 -11.11 -10.82
CA HIS A 66 4.03 -11.77 -10.50
C HIS A 66 5.20 -11.21 -11.33
N ILE A 67 4.94 -10.78 -12.57
CA ILE A 67 5.96 -10.08 -13.37
C ILE A 67 6.33 -8.75 -12.70
N LEU A 68 5.35 -7.98 -12.24
CA LEU A 68 5.59 -6.71 -11.52
C LEU A 68 6.43 -6.93 -10.27
N ASP A 69 6.08 -7.91 -9.44
CA ASP A 69 6.84 -8.25 -8.24
C ASP A 69 8.30 -8.58 -8.55
N ARG A 70 8.53 -9.44 -9.55
CA ARG A 70 9.90 -9.81 -9.98
C ARG A 70 10.65 -8.63 -10.57
N PHE A 71 9.97 -7.81 -11.39
CA PHE A 71 10.55 -6.62 -11.99
C PHE A 71 11.04 -5.63 -10.92
N VAL A 72 10.22 -5.33 -9.91
CA VAL A 72 10.61 -4.44 -8.80
C VAL A 72 11.76 -5.04 -8.00
N ALA A 73 11.71 -6.34 -7.71
CA ALA A 73 12.79 -7.02 -6.97
C ALA A 73 14.12 -7.06 -7.73
N ALA A 74 14.08 -7.19 -9.06
CA ALA A 74 15.27 -7.26 -9.91
C ALA A 74 15.92 -5.90 -10.22
N ASN A 75 15.17 -4.80 -10.06
CA ASN A 75 15.64 -3.45 -10.38
C ASN A 75 15.87 -2.64 -9.10
N ALA A 76 17.10 -2.57 -8.62
CA ALA A 76 17.48 -1.94 -7.35
C ALA A 76 17.05 -0.46 -7.24
N ASP A 77 17.12 0.30 -8.32
CA ASP A 77 16.70 1.70 -8.38
C ASP A 77 15.16 1.86 -8.29
N VAL A 78 14.40 0.98 -8.93
CA VAL A 78 12.94 0.92 -8.80
C VAL A 78 12.55 0.56 -7.37
N LYS A 79 13.14 -0.52 -6.84
CA LYS A 79 12.91 -0.97 -5.47
C LYS A 79 13.21 0.13 -4.46
N LYS A 80 14.35 0.83 -4.62
CA LYS A 80 14.73 1.94 -3.75
C LYS A 80 13.67 3.04 -3.72
N ILE A 81 13.14 3.47 -4.88
CA ILE A 81 12.10 4.50 -4.94
C ILE A 81 10.83 4.02 -4.24
N VAL A 82 10.43 2.77 -4.45
CA VAL A 82 9.27 2.18 -3.78
C VAL A 82 9.48 2.18 -2.28
N ASP A 83 10.57 1.62 -1.79
CA ASP A 83 10.85 1.48 -0.35
C ASP A 83 10.94 2.84 0.36
N GLU A 84 11.48 3.86 -0.30
CA GLU A 84 11.66 5.18 0.29
C GLU A 84 10.39 6.04 0.28
N ASN A 85 9.51 5.88 -0.72
CA ASN A 85 8.40 6.81 -0.95
C ASN A 85 7.01 6.21 -0.78
N TYR A 86 6.90 4.89 -0.69
CA TYR A 86 5.61 4.21 -0.66
C TYR A 86 5.51 3.17 0.44
N VAL A 87 4.30 2.98 0.92
CA VAL A 87 3.86 1.78 1.62
C VAL A 87 3.13 0.94 0.58
N TRP A 88 3.68 -0.21 0.21
CA TRP A 88 3.08 -1.10 -0.80
C TRP A 88 2.04 -2.00 -0.14
N LEU A 89 0.80 -1.92 -0.62
CA LEU A 89 -0.31 -2.76 -0.20
C LEU A 89 -0.77 -3.65 -1.36
N ARG A 90 -0.62 -4.97 -1.24
CA ARG A 90 -1.24 -5.94 -2.15
C ARG A 90 -2.70 -6.15 -1.75
N LEU A 91 -3.61 -5.74 -2.62
CA LEU A 91 -5.05 -5.85 -2.43
C LEU A 91 -5.60 -6.91 -3.36
N ASN A 92 -6.09 -8.03 -2.79
CA ASN A 92 -6.64 -9.11 -3.58
C ASN A 92 -7.92 -8.69 -4.31
N TRP A 93 -7.99 -9.05 -5.59
CA TRP A 93 -9.20 -9.21 -6.36
C TRP A 93 -9.25 -10.62 -6.91
N SER A 94 -10.30 -11.36 -6.61
CA SER A 94 -10.52 -12.72 -7.11
C SER A 94 -12.01 -13.04 -7.10
N PRO A 95 -12.46 -14.10 -7.80
CA PRO A 95 -13.85 -14.56 -7.70
C PRO A 95 -14.30 -14.86 -6.28
N GLN A 96 -13.40 -15.29 -5.40
CA GLN A 96 -13.65 -15.58 -3.98
C GLN A 96 -13.83 -14.32 -3.15
N ASN A 97 -13.11 -13.25 -3.48
CA ASN A 97 -13.21 -11.97 -2.80
C ASN A 97 -12.87 -10.82 -3.76
N ARG A 98 -13.89 -10.14 -4.24
CA ARG A 98 -13.75 -9.02 -5.19
C ARG A 98 -13.42 -7.70 -4.52
N ASN A 99 -13.49 -7.63 -3.20
CA ASN A 99 -13.25 -6.42 -2.41
C ASN A 99 -13.99 -5.17 -2.91
N GLU A 100 -15.23 -5.35 -3.39
CA GLU A 100 -16.04 -4.30 -4.02
C GLU A 100 -16.28 -3.11 -3.08
N ALA A 101 -16.43 -3.34 -1.78
CA ALA A 101 -16.63 -2.28 -0.80
C ALA A 101 -15.48 -1.26 -0.76
N VAL A 102 -14.27 -1.67 -1.12
CA VAL A 102 -13.10 -0.79 -1.24
C VAL A 102 -12.94 -0.31 -2.67
N LEU A 103 -12.92 -1.22 -3.64
CA LEU A 103 -12.59 -0.91 -5.03
C LEU A 103 -13.64 -0.05 -5.74
N SER A 104 -14.92 -0.12 -5.34
CA SER A 104 -15.98 0.73 -5.91
C SER A 104 -15.83 2.23 -5.61
N ARG A 105 -14.94 2.59 -4.67
CA ARG A 105 -14.63 4.00 -4.33
C ARG A 105 -13.70 4.66 -5.35
N TRP A 106 -13.06 3.87 -6.20
CA TRP A 106 -12.04 4.31 -7.15
C TRP A 106 -12.47 4.05 -8.59
N PRO A 107 -11.76 4.64 -9.57
CA PRO A 107 -12.01 4.35 -10.98
C PRO A 107 -11.97 2.86 -11.28
N ARG A 108 -12.82 2.42 -12.21
CA ARG A 108 -12.92 1.01 -12.59
C ARG A 108 -11.58 0.47 -13.09
N VAL A 109 -11.14 -0.64 -12.51
CA VAL A 109 -9.99 -1.40 -12.97
C VAL A 109 -10.33 -2.10 -14.29
N LYS A 110 -9.47 -1.92 -15.30
CA LYS A 110 -9.65 -2.50 -16.64
C LYS A 110 -8.78 -3.73 -16.88
N GLY A 111 -7.71 -3.89 -16.12
CA GLY A 111 -6.76 -4.98 -16.21
C GLY A 111 -5.95 -5.12 -14.92
N TYR A 112 -5.26 -6.22 -14.76
CA TYR A 112 -4.49 -6.53 -13.57
C TYR A 112 -3.03 -6.83 -13.89
N PRO A 113 -2.07 -6.38 -13.06
CA PRO A 113 -2.29 -5.56 -11.88
C PRO A 113 -2.78 -4.15 -12.24
N HIS A 114 -3.38 -3.44 -11.28
CA HIS A 114 -3.69 -2.02 -11.39
C HIS A 114 -3.15 -1.31 -10.16
N LEU A 115 -2.51 -0.15 -10.33
CA LEU A 115 -1.92 0.59 -9.23
C LEU A 115 -2.74 1.83 -8.90
N PHE A 116 -3.18 1.94 -7.63
CA PHE A 116 -3.71 3.19 -7.10
C PHE A 116 -2.69 3.83 -6.16
N VAL A 117 -2.48 5.13 -6.31
CA VAL A 117 -1.65 5.91 -5.39
C VAL A 117 -2.56 6.72 -4.49
N LEU A 118 -2.38 6.59 -3.17
CA LEU A 118 -3.12 7.36 -2.17
C LEU A 118 -2.15 8.24 -1.39
N ASP A 119 -2.67 9.37 -0.91
CA ASP A 119 -1.95 10.20 0.05
C ASP A 119 -1.98 9.60 1.47
N GLY A 120 -1.30 10.25 2.42
CA GLY A 120 -1.25 9.81 3.82
C GLY A 120 -2.60 9.92 4.56
N ASP A 121 -3.62 10.52 3.96
CA ASP A 121 -4.99 10.57 4.47
C ASP A 121 -5.91 9.57 3.76
N GLY A 122 -5.36 8.74 2.87
CA GLY A 122 -6.10 7.72 2.12
C GLY A 122 -6.91 8.23 0.94
N ARG A 123 -6.68 9.48 0.49
CA ARG A 123 -7.33 10.03 -0.69
C ARG A 123 -6.63 9.57 -1.95
N LEU A 124 -7.40 9.24 -2.99
CA LEU A 124 -6.86 8.86 -4.29
C LEU A 124 -6.13 10.04 -4.93
N VAL A 125 -4.85 9.83 -5.25
CA VAL A 125 -3.99 10.78 -5.97
C VAL A 125 -3.89 10.41 -7.44
N HIS A 126 -3.72 9.10 -7.74
CA HIS A 126 -3.53 8.63 -9.11
C HIS A 126 -4.05 7.21 -9.30
N SER A 127 -4.50 6.90 -10.50
CA SER A 127 -4.97 5.59 -10.95
C SER A 127 -4.17 5.19 -12.17
N GLN A 128 -3.31 4.16 -12.06
CA GLN A 128 -2.39 3.73 -13.09
C GLN A 128 -2.80 2.38 -13.68
N ASP A 129 -3.17 2.39 -14.93
CA ASP A 129 -3.22 1.19 -15.76
C ASP A 129 -1.78 0.72 -16.04
N THR A 130 -1.40 -0.44 -15.52
CA THR A 130 -0.04 -0.96 -15.65
C THR A 130 0.31 -1.39 -17.07
N GLY A 131 -0.67 -1.65 -17.94
CA GLY A 131 -0.43 -1.88 -19.37
C GLY A 131 0.30 -0.73 -20.05
N GLN A 132 0.14 0.50 -19.54
CA GLN A 132 0.89 1.67 -20.04
C GLN A 132 2.37 1.66 -19.64
N LEU A 133 2.74 0.85 -18.65
CA LEU A 133 4.11 0.72 -18.16
C LEU A 133 4.86 -0.47 -18.75
N GLU A 134 4.19 -1.26 -19.60
CA GLU A 134 4.73 -2.48 -20.18
C GLU A 134 5.62 -2.19 -21.41
N ALA A 135 6.56 -3.11 -21.67
CA ALA A 135 7.34 -3.24 -22.89
C ALA A 135 7.54 -4.73 -23.22
N GLY A 136 6.90 -5.21 -24.27
CA GLY A 136 6.99 -6.61 -24.70
C GLY A 136 6.37 -7.56 -23.68
N LYS A 137 7.22 -8.38 -23.03
CA LYS A 137 6.78 -9.38 -22.04
C LYS A 137 7.14 -8.99 -20.59
N ASP A 138 7.54 -7.75 -20.38
CA ASP A 138 7.98 -7.22 -19.08
C ASP A 138 7.57 -5.75 -18.94
N TYR A 139 7.99 -5.10 -17.87
CA TYR A 139 7.80 -3.67 -17.67
C TYR A 139 8.95 -2.86 -18.26
N ASP A 140 8.61 -1.67 -18.75
CA ASP A 140 9.57 -0.65 -19.18
C ASP A 140 10.11 0.10 -17.97
N LYS A 141 11.43 -0.01 -17.75
CA LYS A 141 12.06 0.56 -16.56
C LYS A 141 11.94 2.08 -16.50
N ASP A 142 12.09 2.77 -17.62
CA ASP A 142 12.03 4.23 -17.65
C ASP A 142 10.60 4.72 -17.40
N LYS A 143 9.60 4.04 -17.95
CA LYS A 143 8.19 4.36 -17.68
C LYS A 143 7.83 4.12 -16.21
N VAL A 144 8.27 3.01 -15.62
CA VAL A 144 8.02 2.70 -14.19
C VAL A 144 8.70 3.73 -13.29
N LEU A 145 9.98 4.06 -13.56
CA LEU A 145 10.70 5.09 -12.80
C LEU A 145 10.05 6.47 -12.94
N ALA A 146 9.61 6.84 -14.15
CA ALA A 146 8.92 8.10 -14.38
C ALA A 146 7.61 8.18 -13.58
N PHE A 147 6.78 7.12 -13.65
CA PHE A 147 5.55 7.01 -12.85
C PHE A 147 5.82 7.14 -11.35
N LEU A 148 6.74 6.35 -10.80
CA LEU A 148 7.04 6.37 -9.37
C LEU A 148 7.59 7.73 -8.91
N ARG A 149 8.46 8.37 -9.70
CA ARG A 149 9.00 9.70 -9.37
C ARG A 149 7.93 10.78 -9.42
N GLN A 150 7.03 10.73 -10.39
CA GLN A 150 5.94 11.70 -10.55
C GLN A 150 4.91 11.57 -9.42
N GLN A 151 4.64 10.35 -8.96
CA GLN A 151 3.60 10.08 -7.99
C GLN A 151 4.09 9.99 -6.54
N ARG A 152 5.39 10.14 -6.28
CA ARG A 152 5.91 10.23 -4.89
C ARG A 152 5.39 11.50 -4.20
N GLY A 153 5.29 11.46 -2.88
CA GLY A 153 4.93 12.62 -2.07
C GLY A 153 5.98 13.74 -2.13
N PRO A 154 5.63 14.91 -1.62
CA PRO A 154 6.57 16.02 -1.46
C PRO A 154 7.73 15.68 -0.55
#